data_ca689a8d3cae5adb1dbb8de6585fb80a
#
_entry.id   ca689a8d3cae5adb1dbb8de6585fb80a
#
_cell.length_a   1.000
_cell.length_b   1.000
_cell.length_c   1.000
_cell.angle_alpha   90.00
_cell.angle_beta   90.00
_cell.angle_gamma   90.00
#
_symmetry.space_group_name_H-M   'P 1'
#
loop_
_entity.id
_entity.type
_entity.pdbx_description
1 polymer ?
#
loop_
_entity_poly.entity_id
_entity_poly.type
_entity_poly.pdbx_seq_one_letter_code
_entity_poly.pdbx_strand_id
1 'polypeptide(L)'
;MVEKFRKIFKGLEERFGYHVLDQSNGNGKKSGTSFTSSYAHTEEMWKAHLEGNKFSVKTKTKVIEADSLGLCPITSDSKCTWGAIDLDEYKPDVKELYKKIKSLNVPVIPFKSKSGGIHVYIFLTEEVPALLLREKLHSIKNIFGDCKPDKIFPVQKYLNLEKGSAGSWINLPYHNYKNTVRYMIKEDGSGATLEEFFEHYERNTVTPKQLKTLKSNIDEGDSGEWFQDGPPCMQALAKFGVPKSQRNEVLLDMTRYVKQRYPEDWKDKTLEYNKQFFEPKGKGMGFSEVSGVIGSREKKDYVYRCDQDWLKSYCNKEECIKRKFGISGSLSSELVLGPLSYVTSNPKIWYLGFNGEEVGLSSKELVKQDLAREAATEQTGKTPPKIKNW
;
A
#
# COMPACT_ATOMS: atom_id res chain seq x y z
N MET A 1 -12.45 19.41 24.13
CA MET A 1 -11.41 18.36 24.17
C MET A 1 -11.88 17.11 23.40
N VAL A 2 -12.93 16.42 23.86
CA VAL A 2 -13.46 15.20 23.21
C VAL A 2 -13.82 15.42 21.75
N GLU A 3 -14.59 16.46 21.44
CA GLU A 3 -14.99 16.80 20.07
C GLU A 3 -13.78 17.06 19.16
N LYS A 4 -12.77 17.83 19.63
CA LYS A 4 -11.53 18.07 18.86
C LYS A 4 -10.78 16.77 18.59
N PHE A 5 -10.65 15.89 19.60
CA PHE A 5 -9.99 14.61 19.45
C PHE A 5 -10.73 13.70 18.44
N ARG A 6 -12.07 13.62 18.55
CA ARG A 6 -12.93 12.88 17.61
C ARG A 6 -12.79 13.40 16.18
N LYS A 7 -12.73 14.73 15.99
CA LYS A 7 -12.54 15.35 14.68
C LYS A 7 -11.18 15.00 14.06
N ILE A 8 -10.10 14.98 14.86
CA ILE A 8 -8.75 14.62 14.43
C ILE A 8 -8.68 13.17 13.96
N PHE A 9 -9.26 12.26 14.76
CA PHE A 9 -9.27 10.83 14.47
C PHE A 9 -10.54 10.37 13.74
N LYS A 10 -11.10 11.21 12.87
CA LYS A 10 -12.26 10.84 12.05
C LYS A 10 -11.95 9.56 11.26
N GLY A 11 -12.87 8.59 11.25
CA GLY A 11 -12.72 7.32 10.55
C GLY A 11 -14.06 6.65 10.30
N LEU A 12 -14.09 5.32 10.27
CA LEU A 12 -15.32 4.56 10.08
C LEU A 12 -16.25 4.74 11.29
N GLU A 13 -17.45 5.25 11.06
CA GLU A 13 -18.43 5.48 12.13
C GLU A 13 -19.26 4.24 12.44
N GLU A 14 -19.57 3.43 11.45
CA GLU A 14 -20.48 2.28 11.53
C GLU A 14 -19.89 1.10 12.31
N ARG A 15 -18.55 1.09 12.46
CA ARG A 15 -17.82 0.02 13.14
C ARG A 15 -16.57 0.58 13.80
N PHE A 16 -16.18 -0.02 14.92
CA PHE A 16 -14.97 0.37 15.64
C PHE A 16 -14.32 -0.83 16.31
N GLY A 17 -13.06 -0.67 16.68
CA GLY A 17 -12.33 -1.61 17.52
C GLY A 17 -12.48 -1.27 19.00
N TYR A 18 -12.51 -2.28 19.84
CA TYR A 18 -12.44 -2.08 21.28
C TYR A 18 -11.58 -3.17 21.92
N HIS A 19 -11.03 -2.82 23.07
CA HIS A 19 -10.16 -3.70 23.83
C HIS A 19 -10.72 -3.93 25.22
N VAL A 20 -10.68 -5.19 25.66
CA VAL A 20 -11.10 -5.63 27.00
C VAL A 20 -9.86 -6.17 27.70
N LEU A 21 -9.54 -5.62 28.88
CA LEU A 21 -8.45 -6.10 29.72
C LEU A 21 -8.87 -7.37 30.47
N ASP A 22 -8.05 -8.41 30.45
CA ASP A 22 -8.25 -9.60 31.24
C ASP A 22 -7.94 -9.31 32.72
N GLN A 23 -8.90 -9.59 33.60
CA GLN A 23 -8.74 -9.38 35.05
C GLN A 23 -7.90 -10.46 35.75
N SER A 24 -7.48 -11.52 35.05
CA SER A 24 -7.13 -12.80 35.68
C SER A 24 -5.67 -13.22 35.67
N ASN A 25 -4.73 -12.45 35.12
CA ASN A 25 -3.34 -12.90 35.09
C ASN A 25 -2.43 -12.14 36.06
N GLY A 26 -2.16 -12.76 37.22
CA GLY A 26 -1.31 -12.24 38.30
C GLY A 26 0.18 -12.03 37.98
N ASN A 27 0.60 -12.12 36.72
CA ASN A 27 2.00 -12.01 36.31
C ASN A 27 2.39 -10.62 35.72
N GLY A 28 1.75 -9.55 36.16
CA GLY A 28 2.19 -8.17 35.85
C GLY A 28 2.03 -7.72 34.38
N LYS A 29 1.83 -8.60 33.42
CA LYS A 29 1.46 -8.26 32.06
C LYS A 29 -0.07 -8.15 31.95
N LYS A 30 -0.60 -6.95 31.78
CA LYS A 30 -2.00 -6.73 31.45
C LYS A 30 -2.27 -7.34 30.08
N SER A 31 -2.71 -8.60 30.04
CA SER A 31 -3.25 -9.23 28.82
C SER A 31 -4.65 -8.68 28.56
N GLY A 32 -5.11 -8.77 27.33
CA GLY A 32 -6.46 -8.35 26.98
C GLY A 32 -6.78 -8.72 25.54
N THR A 33 -8.07 -8.85 25.27
CA THR A 33 -8.57 -9.28 23.97
C THR A 33 -9.13 -8.10 23.18
N SER A 34 -8.85 -8.09 21.89
CA SER A 34 -9.31 -7.07 20.96
C SER A 34 -10.49 -7.58 20.13
N PHE A 35 -11.51 -6.77 19.97
CA PHE A 35 -12.74 -7.10 19.26
C PHE A 35 -13.13 -5.98 18.29
N THR A 36 -13.97 -6.31 17.32
CA THR A 36 -14.59 -5.34 16.40
C THR A 36 -16.08 -5.29 16.65
N SER A 37 -16.62 -4.09 16.86
CA SER A 37 -18.06 -3.84 16.97
C SER A 37 -18.72 -3.88 15.58
N SER A 38 -19.96 -4.37 15.54
CA SER A 38 -20.84 -4.26 14.36
C SER A 38 -21.81 -3.06 14.46
N TYR A 39 -21.62 -2.21 15.46
CA TYR A 39 -22.45 -1.04 15.74
C TYR A 39 -21.57 0.21 15.75
N ALA A 40 -22.19 1.36 15.50
CA ALA A 40 -21.51 2.66 15.55
C ALA A 40 -20.99 2.98 16.96
N HIS A 41 -19.90 3.73 17.02
CA HIS A 41 -19.41 4.31 18.27
C HIS A 41 -20.23 5.55 18.65
N THR A 42 -20.26 5.86 19.95
CA THR A 42 -20.96 7.02 20.50
C THR A 42 -19.98 8.04 21.09
N GLU A 43 -20.44 9.27 21.31
CA GLU A 43 -19.63 10.31 21.94
C GLU A 43 -19.18 9.93 23.35
N GLU A 44 -20.04 9.25 24.12
CA GLU A 44 -19.72 8.75 25.45
C GLU A 44 -18.54 7.78 25.45
N MET A 45 -18.40 6.95 24.41
CA MET A 45 -17.25 6.04 24.25
C MET A 45 -15.95 6.81 24.05
N TRP A 46 -15.96 7.91 23.28
CA TRP A 46 -14.80 8.78 23.10
C TRP A 46 -14.41 9.47 24.41
N LYS A 47 -15.41 9.97 25.14
CA LYS A 47 -15.20 10.57 26.46
C LYS A 47 -14.63 9.56 27.44
N ALA A 48 -15.23 8.38 27.53
CA ALA A 48 -14.75 7.30 28.39
C ALA A 48 -13.31 6.87 28.05
N HIS A 49 -12.99 6.76 26.75
CA HIS A 49 -11.63 6.46 26.31
C HIS A 49 -10.61 7.49 26.81
N LEU A 50 -10.88 8.79 26.63
CA LEU A 50 -9.99 9.85 27.07
C LEU A 50 -9.89 9.91 28.60
N GLU A 51 -10.99 9.73 29.33
CA GLU A 51 -11.01 9.75 30.80
C GLU A 51 -10.45 8.46 31.43
N GLY A 52 -10.27 7.39 30.67
CA GLY A 52 -9.82 6.08 31.17
C GLY A 52 -10.93 5.30 31.86
N ASN A 53 -12.18 5.66 31.59
CA ASN A 53 -13.37 4.96 32.06
C ASN A 53 -13.72 3.78 31.15
N LYS A 54 -14.40 2.78 31.72
CA LYS A 54 -15.01 1.72 30.89
C LYS A 54 -16.25 2.23 30.19
N PHE A 55 -16.57 1.61 29.07
CA PHE A 55 -17.79 1.89 28.31
C PHE A 55 -18.42 0.59 27.79
N SER A 56 -19.75 0.60 27.74
CA SER A 56 -20.54 -0.56 27.33
C SER A 56 -20.59 -0.67 25.81
N VAL A 57 -20.25 -1.85 25.28
CA VAL A 57 -20.35 -2.20 23.86
C VAL A 57 -21.45 -3.25 23.69
N LYS A 58 -22.49 -2.90 22.95
CA LYS A 58 -23.55 -3.84 22.59
C LYS A 58 -23.02 -4.82 21.51
N THR A 59 -23.28 -6.10 21.73
CA THR A 59 -23.06 -7.15 20.72
C THR A 59 -24.39 -7.81 20.38
N LYS A 60 -24.40 -8.76 19.46
CA LYS A 60 -25.65 -9.48 19.11
C LYS A 60 -26.24 -10.25 20.28
N THR A 61 -25.44 -10.67 21.24
CA THR A 61 -25.85 -11.59 22.31
C THR A 61 -25.72 -11.03 23.70
N LYS A 62 -24.89 -9.99 23.90
CA LYS A 62 -24.62 -9.43 25.23
C LYS A 62 -24.07 -8.01 25.17
N VAL A 63 -23.99 -7.35 26.31
CA VAL A 63 -23.22 -6.12 26.50
C VAL A 63 -21.87 -6.47 27.10
N ILE A 64 -20.81 -5.85 26.62
CA ILE A 64 -19.42 -6.05 27.05
C ILE A 64 -18.87 -4.71 27.54
N GLU A 65 -18.22 -4.70 28.69
CA GLU A 65 -17.49 -3.55 29.19
C GLU A 65 -16.09 -3.51 28.55
N ALA A 66 -15.85 -2.47 27.78
CA ALA A 66 -14.60 -2.22 27.09
C ALA A 66 -13.76 -1.16 27.80
N ASP A 67 -12.43 -1.30 27.70
CA ASP A 67 -11.49 -0.39 28.34
C ASP A 67 -10.96 0.69 27.40
N SER A 68 -10.83 0.43 26.11
CA SER A 68 -10.31 1.44 25.18
C SER A 68 -10.83 1.27 23.75
N LEU A 69 -10.92 2.41 23.07
CA LEU A 69 -11.39 2.55 21.70
C LEU A 69 -10.25 2.39 20.68
N GLY A 70 -10.56 1.75 19.59
CA GLY A 70 -9.73 1.70 18.38
C GLY A 70 -10.56 2.13 17.17
N LEU A 71 -9.92 2.69 16.16
CA LEU A 71 -10.62 3.21 15.00
C LEU A 71 -9.99 2.81 13.69
N CYS A 72 -10.82 2.56 12.71
CA CYS A 72 -10.43 2.35 11.33
C CYS A 72 -10.31 3.72 10.64
N PRO A 73 -9.15 4.12 10.10
CA PRO A 73 -8.99 5.44 9.50
C PRO A 73 -9.77 5.63 8.20
N ILE A 74 -10.17 4.55 7.54
CA ILE A 74 -10.94 4.62 6.29
C ILE A 74 -12.43 4.82 6.60
N THR A 75 -13.04 5.79 5.96
CA THR A 75 -14.49 6.08 6.04
C THR A 75 -15.30 5.18 5.08
N SER A 76 -16.62 5.17 5.20
CA SER A 76 -17.52 4.37 4.36
C SER A 76 -17.37 4.69 2.86
N ASP A 77 -16.99 5.91 2.49
CA ASP A 77 -16.70 6.35 1.12
C ASP A 77 -15.23 6.12 0.69
N SER A 78 -14.49 5.31 1.46
CA SER A 78 -13.10 4.91 1.16
C SER A 78 -12.09 6.06 1.16
N LYS A 79 -12.30 7.06 2.00
CA LYS A 79 -11.38 8.19 2.22
C LYS A 79 -10.78 8.18 3.62
N CYS A 80 -9.73 8.97 3.82
CA CYS A 80 -9.03 9.12 5.09
C CYS A 80 -8.59 10.57 5.31
N THR A 81 -8.61 11.03 6.56
CA THR A 81 -7.95 12.26 7.02
C THR A 81 -6.67 11.98 7.80
N TRP A 82 -6.39 10.74 8.12
CA TRP A 82 -5.17 10.31 8.81
C TRP A 82 -4.84 8.87 8.45
N GLY A 83 -3.59 8.49 8.70
CA GLY A 83 -3.13 7.12 8.61
C GLY A 83 -1.99 6.87 9.57
N ALA A 84 -1.59 5.62 9.73
CA ALA A 84 -0.53 5.25 10.65
C ALA A 84 0.29 4.04 10.16
N ILE A 85 1.53 3.99 10.62
CA ILE A 85 2.40 2.81 10.53
C ILE A 85 2.57 2.29 11.96
N ASP A 86 2.22 1.03 12.22
CA ASP A 86 2.41 0.34 13.49
C ASP A 86 3.76 -0.38 13.48
N LEU A 87 4.71 0.12 14.26
CA LEU A 87 6.04 -0.43 14.39
C LEU A 87 6.13 -1.29 15.65
N ASP A 88 6.48 -2.57 15.47
CA ASP A 88 6.69 -3.52 16.57
C ASP A 88 8.08 -3.33 17.26
N GLU A 89 8.53 -2.10 17.41
CA GLU A 89 9.79 -1.74 18.05
C GLU A 89 9.54 -1.29 19.50
N TYR A 90 9.85 -2.15 20.45
CA TYR A 90 9.51 -1.96 21.87
C TYR A 90 10.51 -1.12 22.68
N LYS A 91 11.69 -0.85 22.14
CA LYS A 91 12.72 0.01 22.76
C LYS A 91 13.36 0.92 21.72
N PRO A 92 12.57 1.86 21.17
CA PRO A 92 13.05 2.73 20.11
C PRO A 92 14.17 3.66 20.62
N ASP A 93 15.20 3.83 19.82
CA ASP A 93 16.08 4.97 19.95
C ASP A 93 15.33 6.21 19.40
N VAL A 94 14.90 7.08 20.31
CA VAL A 94 14.13 8.28 19.96
C VAL A 94 14.93 9.23 19.06
N LYS A 95 16.25 9.33 19.25
CA LYS A 95 17.10 10.19 18.42
C LYS A 95 17.17 9.67 16.99
N GLU A 96 17.34 8.35 16.83
CA GLU A 96 17.32 7.72 15.51
C GLU A 96 15.94 7.80 14.86
N LEU A 97 14.86 7.62 15.63
CA LEU A 97 13.49 7.79 15.15
C LEU A 97 13.28 9.21 14.59
N TYR A 98 13.66 10.25 15.33
CA TYR A 98 13.50 11.63 14.86
C TYR A 98 14.43 11.98 13.71
N LYS A 99 15.62 11.39 13.61
CA LYS A 99 16.48 11.52 12.44
C LYS A 99 15.78 10.96 11.19
N LYS A 100 15.14 9.79 11.31
CA LYS A 100 14.32 9.19 10.24
C LYS A 100 13.13 10.08 9.88
N ILE A 101 12.40 10.61 10.85
CA ILE A 101 11.28 11.54 10.63
C ILE A 101 11.76 12.80 9.89
N LYS A 102 12.87 13.40 10.31
CA LYS A 102 13.45 14.60 9.68
C LYS A 102 13.97 14.33 8.25
N SER A 103 14.20 13.08 7.88
CA SER A 103 14.56 12.72 6.51
C SER A 103 13.36 12.72 5.56
N LEU A 104 12.13 12.81 6.07
CA LEU A 104 10.92 12.94 5.27
C LEU A 104 10.71 14.40 4.87
N ASN A 105 10.09 14.59 3.71
CA ASN A 105 9.73 15.92 3.20
C ASN A 105 8.36 16.40 3.71
N VAL A 106 7.69 15.63 4.56
CA VAL A 106 6.42 15.98 5.19
C VAL A 106 6.43 15.54 6.66
N PRO A 107 5.69 16.23 7.55
CA PRO A 107 5.63 15.87 8.95
C PRO A 107 4.88 14.55 9.16
N VAL A 108 5.44 13.71 10.03
CA VAL A 108 4.77 12.58 10.65
C VAL A 108 4.99 12.64 12.16
N ILE A 109 4.06 12.10 12.92
CA ILE A 109 4.01 12.26 14.38
C ILE A 109 4.13 10.89 15.05
N PRO A 110 5.18 10.64 15.86
CA PRO A 110 5.34 9.37 16.55
C PRO A 110 4.56 9.34 17.86
N PHE A 111 3.92 8.22 18.13
CA PHE A 111 3.22 7.95 19.38
C PHE A 111 3.69 6.63 19.99
N LYS A 112 3.71 6.57 21.30
CA LYS A 112 3.90 5.32 22.01
C LYS A 112 2.62 4.49 21.92
N SER A 113 2.75 3.21 21.55
CA SER A 113 1.62 2.29 21.45
C SER A 113 1.26 1.69 22.83
N LYS A 114 0.13 1.02 22.90
CA LYS A 114 -0.33 0.33 24.11
C LYS A 114 0.67 -0.71 24.64
N SER A 115 1.30 -1.44 23.74
CA SER A 115 2.28 -2.48 24.05
C SER A 115 3.71 -1.98 24.28
N GLY A 116 3.91 -0.65 24.15
CA GLY A 116 5.22 -0.02 24.25
C GLY A 116 5.99 0.11 22.94
N GLY A 117 5.42 -0.32 21.81
CA GLY A 117 5.93 -0.03 20.47
C GLY A 117 5.62 1.40 20.03
N ILE A 118 5.75 1.66 18.74
CA ILE A 118 5.53 3.00 18.16
C ILE A 118 4.46 2.93 17.08
N HIS A 119 3.57 3.91 17.06
CA HIS A 119 2.77 4.24 15.91
C HIS A 119 3.25 5.56 15.31
N VAL A 120 3.54 5.60 14.02
CA VAL A 120 3.88 6.83 13.30
C VAL A 120 2.66 7.28 12.52
N TYR A 121 2.10 8.42 12.90
CA TYR A 121 0.89 8.98 12.29
C TYR A 121 1.21 10.07 11.26
N ILE A 122 0.38 10.16 10.24
CA ILE A 122 0.26 11.30 9.35
C ILE A 122 -1.17 11.82 9.41
N PHE A 123 -1.32 13.14 9.50
CA PHE A 123 -2.63 13.81 9.54
C PHE A 123 -2.77 14.73 8.34
N LEU A 124 -3.94 14.78 7.75
CA LEU A 124 -4.22 15.51 6.53
C LEU A 124 -5.18 16.67 6.79
N THR A 125 -5.00 17.75 6.03
CA THR A 125 -5.90 18.91 6.08
C THR A 125 -7.26 18.61 5.46
N GLU A 126 -7.33 17.65 4.54
CA GLU A 126 -8.51 17.26 3.78
C GLU A 126 -8.54 15.74 3.59
N GLU A 127 -9.71 15.22 3.27
CA GLU A 127 -9.89 13.81 2.95
C GLU A 127 -9.19 13.46 1.62
N VAL A 128 -8.49 12.33 1.62
CA VAL A 128 -7.91 11.75 0.40
C VAL A 128 -8.38 10.30 0.23
N PRO A 129 -8.35 9.76 -1.00
CA PRO A 129 -8.59 8.32 -1.20
C PRO A 129 -7.66 7.47 -0.32
N ALA A 130 -8.23 6.49 0.37
CA ALA A 130 -7.49 5.57 1.23
C ALA A 130 -6.34 4.86 0.50
N LEU A 131 -6.55 4.53 -0.78
CA LEU A 131 -5.51 3.99 -1.66
C LEU A 131 -4.28 4.90 -1.71
N LEU A 132 -4.47 6.20 -1.99
CA LEU A 132 -3.37 7.17 -2.08
C LEU A 132 -2.59 7.26 -0.77
N LEU A 133 -3.29 7.43 0.36
CA LEU A 133 -2.65 7.51 1.67
C LEU A 133 -1.86 6.24 1.99
N ARG A 134 -2.47 5.10 1.75
CA ARG A 134 -1.83 3.79 1.97
C ARG A 134 -0.56 3.61 1.12
N GLU A 135 -0.60 3.96 -0.15
CA GLU A 135 0.57 3.90 -1.05
C GLU A 135 1.71 4.79 -0.54
N LYS A 136 1.39 6.00 -0.10
CA LYS A 136 2.38 6.92 0.44
C LYS A 136 3.00 6.44 1.75
N LEU A 137 2.20 5.88 2.66
CA LEU A 137 2.74 5.27 3.88
C LEU A 137 3.58 4.02 3.57
N HIS A 138 3.19 3.23 2.58
CA HIS A 138 4.03 2.13 2.10
C HIS A 138 5.39 2.60 1.55
N SER A 139 5.44 3.75 0.90
CA SER A 139 6.70 4.27 0.34
C SER A 139 7.73 4.67 1.39
N ILE A 140 7.29 4.98 2.60
CA ILE A 140 8.17 5.42 3.69
C ILE A 140 8.35 4.39 4.82
N LYS A 141 7.59 3.28 4.81
CA LYS A 141 7.62 2.30 5.91
C LYS A 141 9.02 1.75 6.20
N ASN A 142 9.80 1.49 5.17
CA ASN A 142 11.13 0.89 5.29
C ASN A 142 12.16 1.80 5.96
N ILE A 143 11.89 3.11 6.03
CA ILE A 143 12.71 4.07 6.79
C ILE A 143 12.69 3.73 8.28
N PHE A 144 11.53 3.27 8.76
CA PHE A 144 11.30 2.97 10.17
C PHE A 144 11.67 1.54 10.56
N GLY A 145 12.07 0.70 9.62
CA GLY A 145 12.42 -0.70 9.85
C GLY A 145 11.55 -1.68 9.07
N ASP A 146 11.66 -2.97 9.37
CA ASP A 146 10.87 -4.02 8.70
C ASP A 146 9.41 -3.98 9.20
N CYS A 147 8.58 -3.25 8.47
CA CYS A 147 7.16 -3.11 8.76
C CYS A 147 6.33 -3.96 7.79
N LYS A 148 5.52 -4.87 8.33
CA LYS A 148 4.61 -5.71 7.54
C LYS A 148 3.51 -4.88 6.88
N PRO A 149 3.00 -5.28 5.71
CA PRO A 149 1.96 -4.53 4.99
C PRO A 149 0.63 -4.38 5.75
N ASP A 150 0.29 -5.32 6.63
CA ASP A 150 -0.90 -5.30 7.49
C ASP A 150 -0.78 -4.38 8.70
N LYS A 151 0.43 -3.84 8.94
CA LYS A 151 0.74 -2.84 9.97
C LYS A 151 0.64 -1.39 9.45
N ILE A 152 0.16 -1.18 8.24
CA ILE A 152 -0.07 0.14 7.65
C ILE A 152 -1.57 0.40 7.59
N PHE A 153 -2.01 1.46 8.23
CA PHE A 153 -3.40 1.88 8.32
C PHE A 153 -3.65 3.15 7.50
N PRO A 154 -4.63 3.13 6.57
CA PRO A 154 -5.62 2.09 6.34
C PRO A 154 -5.01 0.82 5.73
N VAL A 155 -5.43 -0.35 6.21
CA VAL A 155 -5.06 -1.64 5.61
C VAL A 155 -5.81 -1.85 4.29
N GLN A 156 -7.08 -1.47 4.27
CA GLN A 156 -7.94 -1.56 3.10
C GLN A 156 -7.76 -0.34 2.21
N LYS A 157 -7.79 -0.56 0.90
CA LYS A 157 -7.78 0.51 -0.13
C LYS A 157 -9.18 1.04 -0.39
N TYR A 158 -10.14 0.15 -0.32
CA TYR A 158 -11.57 0.39 -0.53
C TYR A 158 -12.32 -0.37 0.53
N LEU A 159 -13.41 0.23 0.99
CA LEU A 159 -14.33 -0.38 1.93
C LEU A 159 -15.65 -0.68 1.21
N ASN A 160 -16.17 -1.88 1.41
CA ASN A 160 -17.51 -2.25 0.93
C ASN A 160 -18.29 -2.85 2.11
N LEU A 161 -19.05 -2.02 2.79
CA LEU A 161 -19.83 -2.39 3.98
C LEU A 161 -20.94 -3.39 3.64
N GLU A 162 -21.55 -3.30 2.46
CA GLU A 162 -22.61 -4.21 2.00
C GLU A 162 -22.08 -5.65 1.86
N LYS A 163 -20.82 -5.81 1.45
CA LYS A 163 -20.12 -7.10 1.39
C LYS A 163 -19.50 -7.54 2.72
N GLY A 164 -19.84 -6.88 3.83
CA GLY A 164 -19.37 -7.22 5.15
C GLY A 164 -17.95 -6.76 5.49
N SER A 165 -17.33 -5.91 4.67
CA SER A 165 -16.02 -5.35 4.98
C SER A 165 -16.07 -4.56 6.30
N ALA A 166 -15.22 -4.91 7.26
CA ALA A 166 -15.22 -4.27 8.58
C ALA A 166 -14.16 -3.16 8.72
N GLY A 167 -13.21 -3.11 7.78
CA GLY A 167 -11.99 -2.32 7.92
C GLY A 167 -11.07 -2.88 9.03
N SER A 168 -9.81 -2.48 9.00
CA SER A 168 -8.86 -2.78 10.07
C SER A 168 -8.63 -1.54 10.91
N TRP A 169 -8.69 -1.70 12.22
CA TRP A 169 -8.58 -0.61 13.17
C TRP A 169 -7.26 -0.64 13.94
N ILE A 170 -6.87 0.50 14.46
CA ILE A 170 -5.72 0.68 15.32
C ILE A 170 -6.18 1.30 16.65
N ASN A 171 -5.53 0.91 17.75
CA ASN A 171 -5.81 1.51 19.05
C ASN A 171 -5.55 3.00 19.04
N LEU A 172 -6.51 3.81 19.49
CA LEU A 172 -6.33 5.26 19.62
C LEU A 172 -5.32 5.61 20.71
N PRO A 173 -4.55 6.69 20.54
CA PRO A 173 -3.69 7.24 21.58
C PRO A 173 -4.52 7.93 22.69
N TYR A 174 -3.84 8.40 23.72
CA TYR A 174 -4.40 9.17 24.84
C TYR A 174 -5.54 8.49 25.63
N HIS A 175 -5.61 7.15 25.62
CA HIS A 175 -6.46 6.46 26.58
C HIS A 175 -6.02 6.84 27.99
N ASN A 176 -6.97 7.30 28.84
CA ASN A 176 -6.69 7.90 30.15
C ASN A 176 -5.66 9.05 30.03
N TYR A 177 -6.03 10.12 29.33
CA TYR A 177 -5.10 11.17 28.89
C TYR A 177 -4.25 11.79 30.01
N LYS A 178 -4.77 11.85 31.24
CA LYS A 178 -4.02 12.38 32.39
C LYS A 178 -2.88 11.49 32.84
N ASN A 179 -3.02 10.18 32.65
CA ASN A 179 -2.04 9.16 33.05
C ASN A 179 -1.73 8.18 31.91
N THR A 180 -1.77 8.66 30.68
CA THR A 180 -1.63 7.80 29.52
C THR A 180 -0.20 7.27 29.34
N VAL A 181 -0.12 6.02 28.86
CA VAL A 181 1.13 5.45 28.32
C VAL A 181 1.17 5.51 26.78
N ARG A 182 0.10 6.05 26.15
CA ARG A 182 -0.08 6.14 24.69
C ARG A 182 -0.06 7.61 24.24
N TYR A 183 1.07 8.25 24.40
CA TYR A 183 1.25 9.69 24.17
C TYR A 183 2.07 9.95 22.90
N MET A 184 1.96 11.14 22.35
CA MET A 184 2.89 11.63 21.36
C MET A 184 4.29 11.72 21.98
N ILE A 185 5.27 11.12 21.33
CA ILE A 185 6.66 11.15 21.76
C ILE A 185 7.28 12.47 21.29
N LYS A 186 7.88 13.26 22.16
CA LYS A 186 8.63 14.47 21.81
C LYS A 186 10.06 14.13 21.41
N GLU A 187 10.75 15.06 20.77
CA GLU A 187 12.15 14.86 20.29
C GLU A 187 13.14 14.56 21.43
N ASP A 188 12.88 15.07 22.62
CA ASP A 188 13.65 14.77 23.83
C ASP A 188 13.31 13.40 24.46
N GLY A 189 12.37 12.68 23.88
CA GLY A 189 11.89 11.39 24.36
C GLY A 189 10.80 11.46 25.42
N SER A 190 10.43 12.65 25.88
CA SER A 190 9.33 12.83 26.83
C SER A 190 7.97 12.65 26.15
N GLY A 191 6.93 12.36 26.96
CA GLY A 191 5.54 12.29 26.48
C GLY A 191 4.93 13.68 26.40
N ALA A 192 4.21 13.96 25.32
CA ALA A 192 3.40 15.16 25.20
C ALA A 192 2.06 15.01 25.90
N THR A 193 1.54 16.08 26.52
CA THR A 193 0.15 16.14 26.96
C THR A 193 -0.81 16.13 25.78
N LEU A 194 -2.10 15.96 26.03
CA LEU A 194 -3.12 16.02 24.98
C LEU A 194 -3.22 17.41 24.35
N GLU A 195 -3.02 18.47 25.15
CA GLU A 195 -3.01 19.86 24.72
C GLU A 195 -1.80 20.14 23.82
N GLU A 196 -0.60 19.72 24.23
CA GLU A 196 0.63 19.81 23.41
C GLU A 196 0.47 19.06 22.09
N PHE A 197 -0.20 17.91 22.10
CA PHE A 197 -0.51 17.20 20.85
C PHE A 197 -1.44 18.01 19.94
N PHE A 198 -2.50 18.61 20.48
CA PHE A 198 -3.41 19.43 19.68
C PHE A 198 -2.68 20.61 19.01
N GLU A 199 -1.78 21.27 19.73
CA GLU A 199 -0.97 22.36 19.17
C GLU A 199 -0.01 21.82 18.09
N HIS A 200 0.58 20.68 18.35
CA HIS A 200 1.50 20.06 17.39
C HIS A 200 0.76 19.60 16.12
N TYR A 201 -0.43 19.03 16.25
CA TYR A 201 -1.30 18.63 15.14
C TYR A 201 -1.62 19.82 14.22
N GLU A 202 -2.01 20.97 14.78
CA GLU A 202 -2.37 22.15 13.98
C GLU A 202 -1.23 22.67 13.09
N ARG A 203 0.01 22.49 13.54
CA ARG A 203 1.20 22.93 12.81
C ARG A 203 1.77 21.88 11.84
N ASN A 204 1.35 20.63 12.00
CA ASN A 204 1.98 19.49 11.31
C ASN A 204 0.98 18.65 10.49
N THR A 205 -0.12 19.24 10.03
CA THR A 205 -1.01 18.60 9.06
C THR A 205 -0.46 18.73 7.64
N VAL A 206 -0.78 17.76 6.81
CA VAL A 206 -0.26 17.60 5.45
C VAL A 206 -1.38 17.83 4.45
N THR A 207 -1.19 18.71 3.47
CA THR A 207 -2.14 18.89 2.38
C THR A 207 -2.09 17.70 1.41
N PRO A 208 -3.17 17.45 0.63
CA PRO A 208 -3.15 16.40 -0.40
C PRO A 208 -2.00 16.58 -1.42
N LYS A 209 -1.63 17.82 -1.71
CA LYS A 209 -0.50 18.13 -2.60
C LYS A 209 0.83 17.69 -1.99
N GLN A 210 1.08 18.02 -0.73
CA GLN A 210 2.28 17.59 -0.01
C GLN A 210 2.31 16.06 0.14
N LEU A 211 1.16 15.42 0.44
CA LEU A 211 1.09 13.95 0.51
C LEU A 211 1.53 13.30 -0.80
N LYS A 212 1.12 13.83 -1.95
CA LYS A 212 1.53 13.29 -3.27
C LYS A 212 3.05 13.35 -3.46
N THR A 213 3.72 14.33 -2.88
CA THR A 213 5.18 14.48 -2.94
C THR A 213 5.93 13.74 -1.84
N LEU A 214 5.22 13.07 -0.92
CA LEU A 214 5.85 12.34 0.18
C LEU A 214 6.87 11.33 -0.33
N LYS A 215 8.10 11.49 0.09
CA LYS A 215 9.23 10.63 -0.20
C LYS A 215 10.23 10.70 0.96
N SER A 216 11.13 9.74 1.00
CA SER A 216 12.29 9.76 1.87
C SER A 216 13.43 10.56 1.22
N ASN A 217 14.18 11.31 2.02
CA ASN A 217 15.46 11.90 1.61
C ASN A 217 16.66 10.96 1.95
N ILE A 218 16.39 9.82 2.56
CA ILE A 218 17.38 8.76 2.65
C ILE A 218 17.51 8.22 1.24
N ASP A 219 18.70 8.22 0.69
CA ASP A 219 18.98 7.68 -0.63
C ASP A 219 18.24 6.36 -0.80
N GLU A 220 17.31 6.36 -1.73
CA GLU A 220 16.74 5.13 -2.26
C GLU A 220 17.97 4.40 -2.77
N GLY A 221 18.49 3.45 -1.99
CA GLY A 221 19.65 2.68 -2.39
C GLY A 221 19.38 2.28 -3.80
N ASP A 222 20.28 2.69 -4.66
CA ASP A 222 20.23 2.62 -6.11
C ASP A 222 19.23 1.56 -6.58
N SER A 223 17.98 2.01 -6.80
CA SER A 223 17.00 1.19 -7.50
C SER A 223 17.40 1.13 -8.97
N GLY A 224 18.74 1.13 -9.20
CA GLY A 224 19.38 1.20 -10.48
C GLY A 224 18.47 0.75 -11.60
N GLU A 225 18.70 0.97 -12.79
CA GLU A 225 17.91 0.73 -14.03
C GLU A 225 16.93 -0.49 -14.04
N TRP A 226 16.74 -1.14 -12.87
CA TRP A 226 15.95 -2.34 -12.67
C TRP A 226 14.45 -2.05 -12.82
N PHE A 227 13.84 -2.66 -13.81
CA PHE A 227 12.42 -2.49 -14.15
C PHE A 227 12.02 -1.11 -14.67
N GLN A 228 12.93 -0.22 -15.09
CA GLN A 228 12.59 1.11 -15.60
C GLN A 228 11.53 1.08 -16.69
N ASP A 229 11.66 0.12 -17.61
CA ASP A 229 10.71 -0.10 -18.72
C ASP A 229 9.63 -1.15 -18.34
N GLY A 230 9.58 -1.56 -17.11
CA GLY A 230 8.67 -2.59 -16.62
C GLY A 230 7.32 -2.06 -16.16
N PRO A 231 6.39 -2.96 -15.86
CA PRO A 231 5.13 -2.56 -15.28
C PRO A 231 5.33 -1.82 -13.95
N PRO A 232 4.53 -0.77 -13.65
CA PRO A 232 4.63 -0.02 -12.38
C PRO A 232 4.60 -0.87 -11.13
N CYS A 233 3.90 -2.01 -11.15
CA CYS A 233 3.87 -2.97 -10.04
C CYS A 233 5.24 -3.65 -9.83
N MET A 234 6.00 -3.94 -10.88
CA MET A 234 7.35 -4.49 -10.75
C MET A 234 8.33 -3.44 -10.23
N GLN A 235 8.23 -2.19 -10.69
CA GLN A 235 9.00 -1.07 -10.15
C GLN A 235 8.72 -0.86 -8.66
N ALA A 236 7.43 -0.90 -8.27
CA ALA A 236 7.03 -0.80 -6.88
C ALA A 236 7.56 -1.96 -6.02
N LEU A 237 7.54 -3.19 -6.53
CA LEU A 237 8.09 -4.35 -5.83
C LEU A 237 9.62 -4.27 -5.70
N ALA A 238 10.31 -3.76 -6.71
CA ALA A 238 11.75 -3.52 -6.62
C ALA A 238 12.08 -2.46 -5.56
N LYS A 239 11.29 -1.39 -5.49
CA LYS A 239 11.47 -0.30 -4.54
C LYS A 239 11.14 -0.68 -3.11
N PHE A 240 10.03 -1.40 -2.90
CA PHE A 240 9.49 -1.66 -1.56
C PHE A 240 9.80 -3.06 -1.01
N GLY A 241 10.50 -3.88 -1.79
CA GLY A 241 10.81 -5.26 -1.47
C GLY A 241 9.63 -6.22 -1.70
N VAL A 242 9.95 -7.49 -1.76
CA VAL A 242 9.00 -8.57 -2.02
C VAL A 242 8.65 -9.27 -0.69
N PRO A 243 7.37 -9.29 -0.28
CA PRO A 243 6.94 -10.01 0.92
C PRO A 243 7.28 -11.51 0.83
N LYS A 244 7.75 -12.10 1.94
CA LYS A 244 8.14 -13.53 1.98
C LYS A 244 7.05 -14.48 1.46
N SER A 245 5.79 -14.21 1.79
CA SER A 245 4.63 -15.02 1.37
C SER A 245 4.30 -14.93 -0.13
N GLN A 246 4.90 -13.98 -0.86
CA GLN A 246 4.60 -13.69 -2.27
C GLN A 246 5.78 -13.91 -3.20
N ARG A 247 6.92 -14.38 -2.67
CA ARG A 247 8.18 -14.50 -3.42
C ARG A 247 8.04 -15.35 -4.69
N ASN A 248 7.40 -16.52 -4.60
CA ASN A 248 7.22 -17.39 -5.76
C ASN A 248 6.37 -16.72 -6.85
N GLU A 249 5.32 -16.02 -6.44
CA GLU A 249 4.42 -15.32 -7.33
C GLU A 249 5.13 -14.16 -8.04
N VAL A 250 5.89 -13.37 -7.29
CA VAL A 250 6.67 -12.26 -7.84
C VAL A 250 7.79 -12.77 -8.74
N LEU A 251 8.46 -13.86 -8.38
CA LEU A 251 9.50 -14.47 -9.21
C LEU A 251 8.97 -14.85 -10.59
N LEU A 252 7.76 -15.40 -10.67
CA LEU A 252 7.11 -15.74 -11.93
C LEU A 252 6.89 -14.52 -12.82
N ASP A 253 6.41 -13.41 -12.28
CA ASP A 253 6.15 -12.19 -13.05
C ASP A 253 7.44 -11.42 -13.35
N MET A 254 8.43 -11.44 -12.44
CA MET A 254 9.76 -10.90 -12.64
C MET A 254 10.49 -11.62 -13.78
N THR A 255 10.49 -12.94 -13.77
CA THR A 255 11.15 -13.74 -14.82
C THR A 255 10.53 -13.45 -16.19
N ARG A 256 9.24 -13.17 -16.26
CA ARG A 256 8.62 -12.73 -17.50
C ARG A 256 9.17 -11.41 -18.00
N TYR A 257 9.26 -10.40 -17.14
CA TYR A 257 9.86 -9.12 -17.48
C TYR A 257 11.29 -9.30 -17.98
N VAL A 258 12.08 -10.05 -17.20
CA VAL A 258 13.51 -10.28 -17.53
C VAL A 258 13.66 -10.98 -18.88
N LYS A 259 12.84 -12.00 -19.18
CA LYS A 259 12.87 -12.72 -20.46
C LYS A 259 12.51 -11.80 -21.65
N GLN A 260 11.58 -10.86 -21.45
CA GLN A 260 11.23 -9.90 -22.49
C GLN A 260 12.30 -8.83 -22.71
N ARG A 261 12.94 -8.37 -21.63
CA ARG A 261 13.92 -7.28 -21.66
C ARG A 261 15.31 -7.75 -22.08
N TYR A 262 15.67 -8.97 -21.71
CA TYR A 262 17.00 -9.57 -21.94
C TYR A 262 16.85 -10.96 -22.57
N PRO A 263 16.38 -11.09 -23.82
CA PRO A 263 16.02 -12.39 -24.40
C PRO A 263 17.20 -13.37 -24.46
N GLU A 264 18.42 -12.88 -24.64
CA GLU A 264 19.65 -13.71 -24.71
C GLU A 264 20.10 -14.16 -23.31
N ASP A 265 20.09 -13.26 -22.32
CA ASP A 265 20.69 -13.46 -21.00
C ASP A 265 19.64 -13.63 -19.88
N TRP A 266 18.39 -13.84 -20.22
CA TRP A 266 17.28 -13.77 -19.26
C TRP A 266 17.42 -14.74 -18.07
N LYS A 267 18.09 -15.88 -18.25
CA LYS A 267 18.30 -16.85 -17.15
C LYS A 267 19.25 -16.29 -16.10
N ASP A 268 20.38 -15.78 -16.54
CA ASP A 268 21.40 -15.20 -15.67
C ASP A 268 20.89 -13.92 -15.02
N LYS A 269 20.18 -13.10 -15.78
CA LYS A 269 19.49 -11.91 -15.26
C LYS A 269 18.42 -12.26 -14.23
N THR A 270 17.67 -13.35 -14.41
CA THR A 270 16.71 -13.83 -13.40
C THR A 270 17.41 -14.21 -12.09
N LEU A 271 18.54 -14.86 -12.15
CA LEU A 271 19.35 -15.20 -10.97
C LEU A 271 19.92 -13.96 -10.28
N GLU A 272 20.38 -12.98 -11.06
CA GLU A 272 20.87 -11.70 -10.56
C GLU A 272 19.76 -10.93 -9.84
N TYR A 273 18.60 -10.75 -10.49
CA TYR A 273 17.41 -10.12 -9.91
C TYR A 273 16.94 -10.83 -8.65
N ASN A 274 16.96 -12.17 -8.62
CA ASN A 274 16.62 -12.93 -7.45
C ASN A 274 17.49 -12.55 -6.24
N LYS A 275 18.80 -12.47 -6.42
CA LYS A 275 19.73 -12.10 -5.34
C LYS A 275 19.53 -10.68 -4.83
N GLN A 276 19.09 -9.78 -5.70
CA GLN A 276 18.96 -8.37 -5.37
C GLN A 276 17.62 -8.02 -4.73
N PHE A 277 16.53 -8.59 -5.19
CA PHE A 277 15.18 -8.17 -4.79
C PHE A 277 14.48 -9.10 -3.79
N PHE A 278 14.99 -10.32 -3.63
CA PHE A 278 14.37 -11.25 -2.68
C PHE A 278 15.18 -11.39 -1.39
N GLU A 279 14.48 -11.52 -0.29
CA GLU A 279 15.12 -11.78 1.00
C GLU A 279 15.57 -13.25 1.12
N PRO A 280 16.71 -13.52 1.78
CA PRO A 280 17.65 -12.52 2.31
C PRO A 280 18.47 -11.84 1.20
N LYS A 281 18.64 -10.52 1.31
CA LYS A 281 19.39 -9.71 0.33
C LYS A 281 20.78 -10.31 0.08
N GLY A 282 21.18 -10.35 -1.18
CA GLY A 282 22.46 -10.94 -1.62
C GLY A 282 22.44 -12.46 -1.81
N LYS A 283 21.45 -13.16 -1.28
CA LYS A 283 21.24 -14.61 -1.51
C LYS A 283 19.99 -14.89 -2.33
N GLY A 284 18.89 -14.19 -2.03
CA GLY A 284 17.60 -14.40 -2.66
C GLY A 284 16.94 -15.72 -2.29
N MET A 285 16.03 -16.16 -3.14
CA MET A 285 15.38 -17.48 -3.04
C MET A 285 16.35 -18.60 -3.43
N GLY A 286 16.08 -19.80 -2.95
CA GLY A 286 16.92 -20.98 -3.21
C GLY A 286 17.07 -21.30 -4.69
N PHE A 287 18.24 -21.78 -5.08
CA PHE A 287 18.54 -22.12 -6.49
C PHE A 287 17.52 -23.09 -7.09
N SER A 288 17.08 -24.09 -6.35
CA SER A 288 16.07 -25.06 -6.79
C SER A 288 14.74 -24.41 -7.15
N GLU A 289 14.27 -23.44 -6.32
CA GLU A 289 13.02 -22.69 -6.56
C GLU A 289 13.13 -21.85 -7.84
N VAL A 290 14.23 -21.12 -7.99
CA VAL A 290 14.47 -20.24 -9.16
C VAL A 290 14.66 -21.05 -10.43
N SER A 291 15.41 -22.15 -10.37
CA SER A 291 15.63 -23.05 -11.52
C SER A 291 14.33 -23.69 -11.99
N GLY A 292 13.42 -24.04 -11.06
CA GLY A 292 12.09 -24.55 -11.39
C GLY A 292 11.26 -23.54 -12.19
N VAL A 293 11.30 -22.26 -11.80
CA VAL A 293 10.63 -21.19 -12.53
C VAL A 293 11.27 -20.98 -13.91
N ILE A 294 12.59 -20.91 -13.99
CA ILE A 294 13.34 -20.80 -15.26
C ILE A 294 12.92 -21.94 -16.21
N GLY A 295 12.98 -23.20 -15.77
CA GLY A 295 12.62 -24.34 -16.59
C GLY A 295 11.15 -24.33 -17.04
N SER A 296 10.23 -23.82 -16.25
CA SER A 296 8.83 -23.65 -16.66
C SER A 296 8.68 -22.57 -17.75
N ARG A 297 9.47 -21.50 -17.66
CA ARG A 297 9.45 -20.37 -18.61
C ARG A 297 10.16 -20.68 -19.94
N GLU A 298 11.03 -21.66 -19.97
CA GLU A 298 11.60 -22.18 -21.23
C GLU A 298 10.54 -22.84 -22.10
N LYS A 299 9.61 -23.56 -21.46
CA LYS A 299 8.62 -24.35 -22.15
C LYS A 299 7.41 -23.57 -22.62
N LYS A 300 7.09 -22.46 -21.95
CA LYS A 300 5.87 -21.70 -22.21
C LYS A 300 6.03 -20.23 -21.80
N ASP A 301 5.53 -19.33 -22.65
CA ASP A 301 5.36 -17.92 -22.28
C ASP A 301 4.03 -17.74 -21.54
N TYR A 302 4.09 -16.94 -20.49
CA TYR A 302 2.93 -16.65 -19.64
C TYR A 302 2.62 -15.15 -19.67
N VAL A 303 1.36 -14.79 -19.47
CA VAL A 303 0.92 -13.39 -19.33
C VAL A 303 1.08 -12.94 -17.88
N TYR A 304 1.19 -11.61 -17.65
CA TYR A 304 1.17 -11.06 -16.29
C TYR A 304 -0.17 -11.38 -15.62
N ARG A 305 -0.12 -11.76 -14.35
CA ARG A 305 -1.30 -12.14 -13.56
C ARG A 305 -1.89 -10.93 -12.85
N CYS A 306 -2.31 -9.93 -13.65
CA CYS A 306 -2.78 -8.63 -13.18
C CYS A 306 -4.07 -8.68 -12.32
N ASP A 307 -4.76 -9.80 -12.33
CA ASP A 307 -5.99 -10.10 -11.57
C ASP A 307 -5.72 -10.56 -10.14
N GLN A 308 -4.47 -10.93 -9.83
CA GLN A 308 -4.13 -11.43 -8.50
C GLN A 308 -4.28 -10.35 -7.43
N ASP A 309 -4.94 -10.69 -6.33
CA ASP A 309 -5.24 -9.74 -5.25
C ASP A 309 -4.00 -9.14 -4.62
N TRP A 310 -2.94 -9.91 -4.44
CA TRP A 310 -1.68 -9.45 -3.89
C TRP A 310 -1.01 -8.38 -4.78
N LEU A 311 -1.14 -8.49 -6.11
CA LEU A 311 -0.54 -7.56 -7.06
C LEU A 311 -1.31 -6.23 -7.13
N LYS A 312 -2.60 -6.24 -6.81
CA LYS A 312 -3.46 -5.03 -6.83
C LYS A 312 -2.89 -3.91 -5.97
N SER A 313 -2.16 -4.24 -4.88
CA SER A 313 -1.54 -3.26 -3.98
C SER A 313 -0.37 -2.50 -4.60
N TYR A 314 0.26 -3.08 -5.58
CA TYR A 314 1.41 -2.50 -6.27
C TYR A 314 1.04 -1.96 -7.65
N CYS A 315 -0.21 -2.14 -8.07
CA CYS A 315 -0.65 -1.81 -9.42
C CYS A 315 -1.09 -0.35 -9.54
N ASN A 316 -0.43 0.40 -10.41
CA ASN A 316 -0.89 1.68 -10.91
C ASN A 316 -1.47 1.49 -12.32
N LYS A 317 -2.80 1.41 -12.40
CA LYS A 317 -3.49 1.14 -13.67
C LYS A 317 -3.36 2.28 -14.68
N GLU A 318 -3.29 3.51 -14.17
CA GLU A 318 -3.23 4.71 -15.00
C GLU A 318 -1.87 4.86 -15.68
N GLU A 319 -0.79 4.49 -15.00
CA GLU A 319 0.56 4.51 -15.52
C GLU A 319 0.96 3.21 -16.23
N CYS A 320 0.19 2.13 -16.04
CA CYS A 320 0.52 0.84 -16.61
C CYS A 320 0.17 0.78 -18.11
N ILE A 321 1.15 0.99 -18.95
CA ILE A 321 1.03 0.90 -20.42
C ILE A 321 0.35 -0.41 -20.83
N LYS A 322 0.69 -1.53 -20.20
CA LYS A 322 0.09 -2.84 -20.50
C LYS A 322 -1.40 -2.93 -20.17
N ARG A 323 -1.89 -2.16 -19.21
CA ARG A 323 -3.32 -2.07 -18.91
C ARG A 323 -4.04 -0.98 -19.70
N LYS A 324 -3.38 0.13 -19.99
CA LYS A 324 -3.90 1.14 -20.94
C LYS A 324 -4.18 0.51 -22.30
N PHE A 325 -3.35 -0.44 -22.71
CA PHE A 325 -3.37 -1.04 -24.04
C PHE A 325 -3.78 -2.53 -24.04
N GLY A 326 -4.49 -3.01 -23.06
CA GLY A 326 -5.32 -4.17 -23.27
C GLY A 326 -4.82 -5.53 -22.85
N ILE A 327 -3.96 -5.66 -21.85
CA ILE A 327 -3.70 -7.00 -21.29
C ILE A 327 -4.79 -7.45 -20.32
N SER A 328 -5.56 -6.53 -19.73
CA SER A 328 -6.69 -6.87 -18.85
C SER A 328 -7.65 -5.71 -18.57
N GLY A 329 -7.80 -4.75 -19.45
CA GLY A 329 -8.70 -3.60 -19.25
C GLY A 329 -9.30 -3.09 -20.54
N SER A 330 -10.50 -2.50 -20.47
CA SER A 330 -11.08 -1.75 -21.58
C SER A 330 -10.17 -0.57 -21.91
N LEU A 331 -9.90 -0.36 -23.19
CA LEU A 331 -9.31 0.87 -23.70
C LEU A 331 -10.17 2.06 -23.25
N SER A 332 -9.58 3.09 -22.69
CA SER A 332 -10.21 4.38 -22.66
C SER A 332 -10.42 4.85 -24.11
N SER A 333 -11.55 5.48 -24.38
CA SER A 333 -11.97 5.91 -25.72
C SER A 333 -11.08 6.97 -26.38
N GLU A 334 -10.01 7.38 -25.73
CA GLU A 334 -9.04 8.36 -26.23
C GLU A 334 -7.68 7.72 -26.47
N LEU A 335 -7.56 7.00 -27.56
CA LEU A 335 -6.27 6.67 -28.13
C LEU A 335 -5.75 7.89 -28.90
N VAL A 336 -4.84 8.63 -28.34
CA VAL A 336 -4.07 9.61 -29.10
C VAL A 336 -3.07 8.81 -29.95
N LEU A 337 -3.42 8.62 -31.21
CA LEU A 337 -2.57 7.92 -32.18
C LEU A 337 -1.39 8.83 -32.53
N GLY A 338 -0.20 8.46 -32.08
CA GLY A 338 1.08 9.01 -32.58
C GLY A 338 1.60 8.24 -33.82
N PRO A 339 2.72 8.63 -34.40
CA PRO A 339 3.33 7.92 -35.54
C PRO A 339 3.62 6.46 -35.19
N LEU A 340 3.15 5.56 -36.05
CA LEU A 340 3.37 4.12 -35.88
C LEU A 340 4.84 3.79 -36.13
N SER A 341 5.56 3.24 -35.14
CA SER A 341 6.95 2.86 -35.25
C SER A 341 7.13 1.42 -35.75
N TYR A 342 6.30 0.50 -35.26
CA TYR A 342 6.29 -0.89 -35.73
C TYR A 342 4.99 -1.62 -35.33
N VAL A 343 4.75 -2.76 -35.98
CA VAL A 343 3.70 -3.71 -35.62
C VAL A 343 4.33 -5.08 -35.44
N THR A 344 4.13 -5.70 -34.30
CA THR A 344 4.52 -7.09 -34.06
C THR A 344 3.32 -7.91 -33.60
N SER A 345 3.26 -9.16 -33.96
CA SER A 345 2.19 -10.08 -33.61
C SER A 345 2.65 -11.12 -32.61
N ASN A 346 1.92 -11.20 -31.48
CA ASN A 346 1.87 -12.39 -30.66
C ASN A 346 0.47 -12.99 -30.85
N PRO A 347 0.27 -14.34 -30.89
CA PRO A 347 -1.06 -14.93 -31.19
C PRO A 347 -2.20 -14.45 -30.29
N LYS A 348 -1.93 -13.70 -29.23
CA LYS A 348 -2.93 -13.16 -28.31
C LYS A 348 -2.86 -11.64 -28.11
N ILE A 349 -1.81 -10.96 -28.54
CA ILE A 349 -1.58 -9.54 -28.25
C ILE A 349 -0.83 -8.91 -29.42
N TRP A 350 -1.33 -7.75 -29.86
CA TRP A 350 -0.65 -6.91 -30.84
C TRP A 350 0.05 -5.77 -30.14
N TYR A 351 1.24 -5.49 -30.60
CA TYR A 351 2.00 -4.32 -30.18
C TYR A 351 2.07 -3.36 -31.36
N LEU A 352 1.56 -2.18 -31.16
CA LEU A 352 1.70 -1.05 -32.07
C LEU A 352 2.72 -0.10 -31.44
N GLY A 353 3.79 0.22 -32.12
CA GLY A 353 4.73 1.24 -31.70
C GLY A 353 4.27 2.63 -32.17
N PHE A 354 4.12 3.57 -31.24
CA PHE A 354 3.80 4.96 -31.51
C PHE A 354 4.89 5.85 -30.94
N ASN A 355 5.45 6.76 -31.74
CA ASN A 355 6.51 7.68 -31.30
C ASN A 355 7.72 6.98 -30.62
N GLY A 356 8.02 5.76 -30.98
CA GLY A 356 9.08 4.96 -30.34
C GLY A 356 8.64 4.19 -29.10
N GLU A 357 7.36 4.28 -28.69
CA GLU A 357 6.79 3.53 -27.56
C GLU A 357 6.00 2.32 -28.05
N GLU A 358 6.13 1.19 -27.35
CA GLU A 358 5.36 -0.02 -27.61
C GLU A 358 3.96 0.08 -26.99
N VAL A 359 2.93 -0.14 -27.80
CA VAL A 359 1.55 -0.18 -27.38
C VAL A 359 0.96 -1.57 -27.59
N GLY A 360 0.60 -2.25 -26.48
CA GLY A 360 0.00 -3.59 -26.53
C GLY A 360 -1.52 -3.55 -26.55
N LEU A 361 -2.15 -4.14 -27.56
CA LEU A 361 -3.59 -4.28 -27.70
C LEU A 361 -4.03 -5.72 -27.43
N SER A 362 -5.13 -5.93 -26.69
CA SER A 362 -5.72 -7.25 -26.49
C SER A 362 -6.53 -7.69 -27.71
N SER A 363 -6.70 -9.02 -27.86
CA SER A 363 -7.48 -9.59 -28.97
C SER A 363 -8.95 -9.13 -29.06
N LYS A 364 -9.55 -8.71 -27.95
CA LYS A 364 -10.92 -8.15 -27.94
C LYS A 364 -11.02 -6.72 -28.45
N GLU A 365 -9.92 -5.99 -28.40
CA GLU A 365 -9.85 -4.58 -28.80
C GLU A 365 -9.42 -4.43 -30.25
N LEU A 366 -8.93 -5.48 -30.84
CA LEU A 366 -8.63 -5.58 -32.26
C LEU A 366 -9.86 -5.82 -33.17
N VAL A 367 -11.07 -5.79 -32.61
CA VAL A 367 -12.29 -5.51 -33.40
C VAL A 367 -12.17 -4.16 -34.12
N LYS A 368 -11.24 -3.31 -33.70
CA LYS A 368 -10.78 -2.09 -34.39
C LYS A 368 -9.51 -2.32 -35.24
N GLN A 369 -9.17 -3.57 -35.57
CA GLN A 369 -8.04 -3.92 -36.45
C GLN A 369 -8.03 -3.14 -37.75
N ASP A 370 -9.19 -2.93 -38.33
CA ASP A 370 -9.31 -2.21 -39.57
C ASP A 370 -8.94 -0.73 -39.39
N LEU A 371 -9.33 -0.09 -38.29
CA LEU A 371 -8.96 1.29 -37.95
C LEU A 371 -7.44 1.41 -37.70
N ALA A 372 -6.84 0.44 -37.00
CA ALA A 372 -5.40 0.43 -36.78
C ALA A 372 -4.61 0.21 -38.10
N ARG A 373 -5.17 -0.60 -39.00
CA ARG A 373 -4.59 -0.81 -40.33
C ARG A 373 -4.72 0.43 -41.25
N GLU A 374 -5.84 1.13 -41.19
CA GLU A 374 -6.04 2.39 -41.90
C GLU A 374 -5.06 3.45 -41.39
N ALA A 375 -4.95 3.67 -40.08
CA ALA A 375 -3.99 4.60 -39.50
C ALA A 375 -2.54 4.26 -39.86
N ALA A 376 -2.15 2.96 -39.83
CA ALA A 376 -0.84 2.52 -40.25
C ALA A 376 -0.59 2.75 -41.75
N THR A 377 -1.62 2.59 -42.58
CA THR A 377 -1.53 2.85 -44.03
C THR A 377 -1.34 4.33 -44.30
N GLU A 378 -2.08 5.20 -43.62
CA GLU A 378 -1.94 6.64 -43.74
C GLU A 378 -0.55 7.13 -43.34
N GLN A 379 0.01 6.57 -42.26
CA GLN A 379 1.32 7.00 -41.75
C GLN A 379 2.52 6.44 -42.54
N THR A 380 2.42 5.22 -43.03
CA THR A 380 3.59 4.50 -43.60
C THR A 380 3.47 4.30 -45.12
N GLY A 381 2.33 4.56 -45.72
CA GLY A 381 2.01 4.26 -47.12
C GLY A 381 1.95 2.74 -47.41
N LYS A 382 2.01 1.89 -46.39
CA LYS A 382 1.95 0.41 -46.52
C LYS A 382 0.85 -0.14 -45.60
N THR A 383 -0.09 -0.85 -46.18
CA THR A 383 -1.16 -1.51 -45.41
C THR A 383 -0.62 -2.79 -44.75
N PRO A 384 -0.64 -2.88 -43.41
CA PRO A 384 -0.27 -4.10 -42.70
C PRO A 384 -1.17 -5.28 -43.09
N PRO A 385 -0.63 -6.52 -43.10
CA PRO A 385 -1.44 -7.69 -43.47
C PRO A 385 -2.61 -7.89 -42.52
N LYS A 386 -3.75 -8.35 -43.04
CA LYS A 386 -4.91 -8.72 -42.22
C LYS A 386 -4.62 -10.06 -41.53
N ILE A 387 -4.83 -10.10 -40.23
CA ILE A 387 -4.56 -11.29 -39.43
C ILE A 387 -5.76 -12.19 -39.48
N LYS A 388 -5.53 -13.39 -39.94
CA LYS A 388 -6.60 -14.34 -40.23
C LYS A 388 -7.12 -15.13 -39.03
N ASN A 389 -6.55 -15.11 -37.87
CA ASN A 389 -7.03 -15.87 -36.72
C ASN A 389 -6.77 -15.10 -35.42
N TRP A 390 -7.82 -14.58 -34.87
CA TRP A 390 -7.87 -13.93 -33.58
C TRP A 390 -8.60 -14.80 -32.56
#